data_c35f0459443ed957c2fbc1dad6475114
#
_entry.id   c35f0459443ed957c2fbc1dad6475114
#
_cell.length_a   1.000
_cell.length_b   1.000
_cell.length_c   1.000
_cell.angle_alpha   90.00
_cell.angle_beta   90.00
_cell.angle_gamma   90.00
#
_symmetry.space_group_name_H-M   'P 1'
#
loop_
_entity.id
_entity.type
_entity.pdbx_description
1 polymer ?
#
loop_
_entity_poly.entity_id
_entity_poly.type
_entity_poly.pdbx_seq_one_letter_code
_entity_poly.pdbx_strand_id
1 'polypeptide(L)'
;MTIKKSKTDQYSFGRKVGVCFGDHEETCPVKAVAAWMKAGGIGDGPLFRPVRWSKVQDTRLSDKAVARMVKCYGSDIGLEPSKFSGHLLRAGLVTSAIQAGVDPLDVQRHSGHASLDMLKRYIRDATVFRGNPTARLGL
;
A
#
# COMPACT_ATOMS: atom_id res chain seq x y z
N MET A 1 10.95 2.05 7.93
CA MET A 1 11.38 2.34 6.54
C MET A 1 11.52 3.85 6.35
N THR A 2 12.57 4.31 5.69
CA THR A 2 12.76 5.74 5.38
C THR A 2 12.57 5.97 3.89
N ILE A 3 11.63 6.85 3.54
CA ILE A 3 11.40 7.31 2.16
C ILE A 3 12.14 8.64 2.03
N LYS A 4 13.28 8.63 1.32
CA LYS A 4 14.16 9.82 1.20
C LYS A 4 13.56 10.91 0.31
N LYS A 5 12.76 10.54 -0.70
CA LYS A 5 12.13 11.48 -1.64
C LYS A 5 10.84 10.89 -2.17
N SER A 6 9.82 11.72 -2.34
CA SER A 6 8.56 11.33 -2.99
C SER A 6 8.11 12.40 -3.98
N LYS A 7 7.17 12.07 -4.86
CA LYS A 7 6.63 13.02 -5.85
C LYS A 7 5.99 14.26 -5.21
N THR A 8 5.50 14.15 -3.98
CA THR A 8 4.85 15.24 -3.23
C THR A 8 5.79 15.96 -2.26
N ASP A 9 7.03 15.49 -2.13
CA ASP A 9 8.07 16.05 -1.26
C ASP A 9 9.08 16.81 -2.13
N GLN A 10 8.74 18.05 -2.49
CA GLN A 10 9.58 18.90 -3.35
C GLN A 10 10.92 19.26 -2.69
N TYR A 11 10.95 19.38 -1.38
CA TYR A 11 12.14 19.77 -0.61
C TYR A 11 12.98 18.56 -0.16
N SER A 12 12.56 17.35 -0.49
CA SER A 12 13.28 16.11 -0.12
C SER A 12 13.54 15.96 1.39
N PHE A 13 12.63 16.44 2.24
CA PHE A 13 12.70 16.22 3.68
C PHE A 13 12.62 14.75 4.05
N GLY A 14 12.02 13.97 3.16
CA GLY A 14 11.79 12.56 3.39
C GLY A 14 10.79 12.30 4.51
N ARG A 15 10.44 11.04 4.70
CA ARG A 15 9.58 10.64 5.83
C ARG A 15 9.92 9.23 6.31
N LYS A 16 9.71 9.00 7.58
CA LYS A 16 9.77 7.67 8.17
C LYS A 16 8.37 7.05 8.16
N VAL A 17 8.28 5.79 7.75
CA VAL A 17 7.04 5.00 7.77
C VAL A 17 7.32 3.76 8.58
N GLY A 18 6.55 3.55 9.65
CA GLY A 18 6.54 2.31 10.40
C GLY A 18 5.77 1.23 9.62
N VAL A 19 6.29 0.03 9.59
CA VAL A 19 5.57 -1.15 9.12
C VAL A 19 5.66 -2.18 10.24
N CYS A 20 4.51 -2.53 10.81
CA CYS A 20 4.43 -3.48 11.91
C CYS A 20 4.44 -4.93 11.40
N PHE A 21 4.79 -5.85 12.28
CA PHE A 21 4.55 -7.26 12.01
C PHE A 21 3.05 -7.51 11.89
N GLY A 22 2.67 -8.34 10.95
CA GLY A 22 1.30 -8.82 10.82
C GLY A 22 1.06 -10.03 11.73
N ASP A 23 -0.20 -10.25 12.09
CA ASP A 23 -0.63 -11.35 12.96
C ASP A 23 -0.46 -12.73 12.28
N HIS A 24 -0.58 -12.75 10.95
CA HIS A 24 -0.41 -13.96 10.14
C HIS A 24 0.94 -13.98 9.46
N GLU A 25 1.66 -15.08 9.60
CA GLU A 25 3.02 -15.23 9.06
C GLU A 25 3.05 -15.08 7.53
N GLU A 26 2.13 -15.73 6.85
CA GLU A 26 2.05 -15.77 5.38
C GLU A 26 1.77 -14.39 4.74
N THR A 27 1.06 -13.52 5.45
CA THR A 27 0.69 -12.19 4.95
C THR A 27 1.47 -11.07 5.62
N CYS A 28 2.42 -11.38 6.52
CA CYS A 28 3.20 -10.39 7.24
C CYS A 28 4.18 -9.65 6.30
N PRO A 29 4.02 -8.34 6.08
CA PRO A 29 4.86 -7.59 5.15
C PRO A 29 6.33 -7.52 5.60
N VAL A 30 6.58 -7.52 6.89
CA VAL A 30 7.96 -7.46 7.44
C VAL A 30 8.68 -8.79 7.18
N LYS A 31 8.01 -9.93 7.43
CA LYS A 31 8.57 -11.25 7.15
C LYS A 31 8.76 -11.47 5.65
N ALA A 32 7.81 -11.05 4.82
CA ALA A 32 7.91 -11.15 3.36
C ALA A 32 9.11 -10.36 2.82
N VAL A 33 9.33 -9.15 3.31
CA VAL A 33 10.49 -8.32 2.91
C VAL A 33 11.79 -8.97 3.38
N ALA A 34 11.87 -9.48 4.61
CA ALA A 34 13.06 -10.14 5.11
C ALA A 34 13.39 -11.40 4.29
N ALA A 35 12.39 -12.22 3.99
CA ALA A 35 12.55 -13.39 3.14
C ALA A 35 13.02 -13.03 1.73
N TRP A 36 12.44 -11.98 1.13
CA TRP A 36 12.84 -11.46 -0.17
C TRP A 36 14.31 -11.00 -0.18
N MET A 37 14.71 -10.20 0.82
CA MET A 37 16.09 -9.73 0.93
C MET A 37 17.07 -10.88 1.06
N LYS A 38 16.74 -11.89 1.89
CA LYS A 38 17.56 -13.09 2.07
C LYS A 38 17.66 -13.90 0.77
N ALA A 39 16.54 -14.18 0.11
CA ALA A 39 16.51 -14.93 -1.13
C ALA A 39 17.26 -14.24 -2.28
N GLY A 40 17.20 -12.92 -2.33
CA GLY A 40 17.85 -12.12 -3.36
C GLY A 40 19.27 -11.68 -3.04
N GLY A 41 19.82 -11.99 -1.84
CA GLY A 41 21.11 -11.49 -1.40
C GLY A 41 21.20 -9.96 -1.34
N ILE A 42 20.08 -9.29 -1.00
CA ILE A 42 19.96 -7.83 -1.09
C ILE A 42 20.49 -7.20 0.20
N GLY A 43 21.71 -6.66 0.16
CA GLY A 43 22.31 -5.91 1.28
C GLY A 43 22.12 -4.39 1.14
N ASP A 44 22.12 -3.88 -0.08
CA ASP A 44 22.01 -2.45 -0.39
C ASP A 44 21.26 -2.18 -1.69
N GLY A 45 21.09 -0.90 -2.06
CA GLY A 45 20.47 -0.50 -3.31
C GLY A 45 18.94 -0.66 -3.33
N PRO A 46 18.32 -0.89 -4.51
CA PRO A 46 16.88 -1.00 -4.65
C PRO A 46 16.36 -2.26 -3.95
N LEU A 47 15.34 -2.09 -3.09
CA LEU A 47 14.71 -3.20 -2.39
C LEU A 47 13.93 -4.10 -3.36
N PHE A 48 13.11 -3.52 -4.23
CA PHE A 48 12.33 -4.28 -5.20
C PHE A 48 13.07 -4.34 -6.54
N ARG A 49 13.41 -5.56 -6.95
CA ARG A 49 14.23 -5.86 -8.13
C ARG A 49 13.50 -6.84 -9.04
N PRO A 50 13.67 -6.77 -10.35
CA PRO A 50 13.11 -7.76 -11.26
C PRO A 50 13.85 -9.09 -11.11
N VAL A 51 13.11 -10.19 -11.33
CA VAL A 51 13.69 -11.53 -11.44
C VAL A 51 13.70 -11.90 -12.92
N ARG A 52 14.84 -12.31 -13.43
CA ARG A 52 15.01 -12.82 -14.79
C ARG A 52 15.82 -14.11 -14.75
N TRP A 53 15.36 -15.12 -15.42
CA TRP A 53 16.05 -16.43 -15.48
C TRP A 53 16.38 -16.96 -14.07
N SER A 54 15.40 -16.87 -13.15
CA SER A 54 15.52 -17.27 -11.75
C SER A 54 16.59 -16.50 -10.94
N LYS A 55 17.11 -15.40 -11.48
CA LYS A 55 18.08 -14.53 -10.79
C LYS A 55 17.50 -13.16 -10.48
N VAL A 56 17.67 -12.69 -9.25
CA VAL A 56 17.36 -11.32 -8.86
C VAL A 56 18.37 -10.38 -9.49
N GLN A 57 17.89 -9.35 -10.18
CA GLN A 57 18.73 -8.37 -10.88
C GLN A 57 19.09 -7.21 -9.94
N ASP A 58 20.20 -6.54 -10.18
CA ASP A 58 20.63 -5.39 -9.35
C ASP A 58 19.94 -4.08 -9.72
N THR A 59 19.01 -4.11 -10.65
CA THR A 59 18.28 -2.94 -11.11
C THR A 59 16.94 -2.77 -10.35
N ARG A 60 16.44 -1.54 -10.29
CA ARG A 60 15.15 -1.24 -9.69
C ARG A 60 13.99 -1.81 -10.52
N LEU A 61 13.00 -2.37 -9.83
CA LEU A 61 11.73 -2.76 -10.45
C LEU A 61 10.99 -1.51 -10.96
N SER A 62 10.52 -1.54 -12.21
CA SER A 62 9.81 -0.41 -12.81
C SER A 62 8.36 -0.32 -12.33
N ASP A 63 7.78 0.90 -12.34
CA ASP A 63 6.38 1.13 -12.00
C ASP A 63 5.43 0.33 -12.89
N LYS A 64 5.79 0.17 -14.18
CA LYS A 64 5.02 -0.67 -15.12
C LYS A 64 5.05 -2.15 -14.72
N ALA A 65 6.16 -2.64 -14.18
CA ALA A 65 6.25 -4.01 -13.69
C ALA A 65 5.36 -4.22 -12.46
N VAL A 66 5.36 -3.28 -11.51
CA VAL A 66 4.47 -3.31 -10.35
C VAL A 66 3.01 -3.34 -10.78
N ALA A 67 2.60 -2.43 -11.69
CA ALA A 67 1.24 -2.39 -12.19
C ALA A 67 0.83 -3.70 -12.89
N ARG A 68 1.75 -4.33 -13.64
CA ARG A 68 1.51 -5.63 -14.29
C ARG A 68 1.30 -6.74 -13.27
N MET A 69 2.13 -6.79 -12.22
CA MET A 69 1.99 -7.78 -11.15
C MET A 69 0.64 -7.67 -10.46
N VAL A 70 0.22 -6.44 -10.12
CA VAL A 70 -1.10 -6.21 -9.49
C VAL A 70 -2.24 -6.68 -10.38
N LYS A 71 -2.16 -6.43 -11.70
CA LYS A 71 -3.14 -6.92 -12.67
C LYS A 71 -3.16 -8.44 -12.78
N CYS A 72 -1.99 -9.08 -12.79
CA CYS A 72 -1.85 -10.52 -12.83
C CYS A 72 -2.54 -11.17 -11.62
N TYR A 73 -2.17 -10.78 -10.42
CA TYR A 73 -2.79 -11.30 -9.19
C TYR A 73 -4.29 -11.00 -9.12
N GLY A 74 -4.74 -9.84 -9.60
CA GLY A 74 -6.16 -9.53 -9.72
C GLY A 74 -6.88 -10.52 -10.65
N SER A 75 -6.26 -10.84 -11.79
CA SER A 75 -6.80 -11.82 -12.74
C SER A 75 -6.87 -13.23 -12.16
N ASP A 76 -5.83 -13.65 -11.44
CA ASP A 76 -5.73 -14.99 -10.83
C ASP A 76 -6.87 -15.26 -9.84
N ILE A 77 -7.41 -14.21 -9.22
CA ILE A 77 -8.56 -14.30 -8.30
C ILE A 77 -9.89 -13.91 -8.98
N GLY A 78 -9.94 -13.89 -10.30
CA GLY A 78 -11.17 -13.66 -11.08
C GLY A 78 -11.61 -12.20 -11.19
N LEU A 79 -10.76 -11.24 -10.84
CA LEU A 79 -11.07 -9.82 -10.98
C LEU A 79 -10.66 -9.29 -12.35
N GLU A 80 -11.37 -8.27 -12.85
CA GLU A 80 -11.10 -7.68 -14.16
C GLU A 80 -9.81 -6.85 -14.15
N PRO A 81 -8.75 -7.25 -14.88
CA PRO A 81 -7.43 -6.61 -14.81
C PRO A 81 -7.42 -5.14 -15.24
N SER A 82 -8.38 -4.73 -16.09
CA SER A 82 -8.46 -3.34 -16.56
C SER A 82 -8.74 -2.34 -15.43
N LYS A 83 -9.43 -2.80 -14.37
CA LYS A 83 -9.77 -2.01 -13.19
C LYS A 83 -8.61 -1.86 -12.20
N PHE A 84 -7.50 -2.61 -12.41
CA PHE A 84 -6.37 -2.64 -11.48
C PHE A 84 -5.18 -1.82 -11.96
N SER A 85 -4.57 -1.13 -11.01
CA SER A 85 -3.33 -0.36 -11.21
C SER A 85 -2.49 -0.38 -9.93
N GLY A 86 -1.20 -0.03 -10.03
CA GLY A 86 -0.36 0.09 -8.85
C GLY A 86 -0.87 1.09 -7.80
N HIS A 87 -1.70 2.06 -8.23
CA HIS A 87 -2.32 3.04 -7.32
C HIS A 87 -3.40 2.42 -6.43
N LEU A 88 -4.06 1.35 -6.89
CA LEU A 88 -5.10 0.66 -6.12
C LEU A 88 -4.60 0.03 -4.82
N LEU A 89 -3.36 -0.41 -4.77
CA LEU A 89 -2.78 -0.93 -3.52
C LEU A 89 -2.79 0.14 -2.42
N ARG A 90 -2.47 1.37 -2.79
CA ARG A 90 -2.50 2.51 -1.87
C ARG A 90 -3.94 2.89 -1.49
N ALA A 91 -4.85 2.87 -2.45
CA ALA A 91 -6.26 3.12 -2.22
C ALA A 91 -6.86 2.06 -1.30
N GLY A 92 -6.55 0.78 -1.54
CA GLY A 92 -6.98 -0.34 -0.70
C GLY A 92 -6.49 -0.20 0.74
N LEU A 93 -5.20 0.11 0.95
CA LEU A 93 -4.66 0.37 2.29
C LEU A 93 -5.46 1.46 3.01
N VAL A 94 -5.72 2.59 2.34
CA VAL A 94 -6.46 3.72 2.93
C VAL A 94 -7.89 3.30 3.30
N THR A 95 -8.60 2.66 2.38
CA THR A 95 -9.97 2.23 2.60
C THR A 95 -10.06 1.23 3.75
N SER A 96 -9.20 0.20 3.75
CA SER A 96 -9.18 -0.83 4.81
C SER A 96 -8.83 -0.24 6.17
N ALA A 97 -7.86 0.68 6.24
CA ALA A 97 -7.48 1.33 7.49
C ALA A 97 -8.63 2.19 8.06
N ILE A 98 -9.33 2.96 7.22
CA ILE A 98 -10.48 3.76 7.64
C ILE A 98 -11.64 2.83 8.09
N GLN A 99 -11.89 1.73 7.40
CA GLN A 99 -12.89 0.75 7.78
C GLN A 99 -12.57 0.10 9.13
N ALA A 100 -11.29 -0.18 9.39
CA ALA A 100 -10.80 -0.68 10.67
C ALA A 100 -10.85 0.36 11.80
N GLY A 101 -11.17 1.61 11.50
CA GLY A 101 -11.31 2.68 12.50
C GLY A 101 -10.04 3.43 12.83
N VAL A 102 -9.00 3.29 12.03
CA VAL A 102 -7.78 4.08 12.17
C VAL A 102 -8.08 5.55 11.91
N ASP A 103 -7.50 6.43 12.73
CA ASP A 103 -7.67 7.87 12.58
C ASP A 103 -7.21 8.35 11.18
N PRO A 104 -8.03 9.18 10.49
CA PRO A 104 -7.67 9.66 9.14
C PRO A 104 -6.35 10.42 9.06
N LEU A 105 -5.91 11.12 10.12
CA LEU A 105 -4.61 11.80 10.15
C LEU A 105 -3.47 10.79 10.16
N ASP A 106 -3.63 9.69 10.89
CA ASP A 106 -2.62 8.62 10.92
C ASP A 106 -2.56 7.90 9.58
N VAL A 107 -3.72 7.66 8.95
CA VAL A 107 -3.78 7.11 7.57
C VAL A 107 -3.12 8.05 6.58
N GLN A 108 -3.33 9.37 6.69
CA GLN A 108 -2.68 10.37 5.85
C GLN A 108 -1.15 10.32 6.01
N ARG A 109 -0.67 10.36 7.24
CA ARG A 109 0.78 10.29 7.55
C ARG A 109 1.40 9.01 7.01
N HIS A 110 0.75 7.87 7.25
CA HIS A 110 1.25 6.56 6.81
C HIS A 110 1.26 6.45 5.30
N SER A 111 0.16 6.79 4.65
CA SER A 111 0.03 6.69 3.20
C SER A 111 0.75 7.81 2.43
N GLY A 112 1.06 8.95 3.07
CA GLY A 112 1.74 10.10 2.47
C GLY A 112 0.86 10.87 1.49
N HIS A 113 -0.42 11.02 1.79
CA HIS A 113 -1.28 11.96 1.08
C HIS A 113 -0.98 13.39 1.53
N ALA A 114 -0.96 14.33 0.59
CA ALA A 114 -0.62 15.72 0.86
C ALA A 114 -1.64 16.43 1.76
N SER A 115 -2.92 16.01 1.69
CA SER A 115 -3.99 16.59 2.50
C SER A 115 -5.04 15.55 2.88
N LEU A 116 -5.81 15.85 3.93
CA LEU A 116 -6.99 15.06 4.29
C LEU A 116 -8.10 15.11 3.24
N ASP A 117 -8.16 16.19 2.46
CA ASP A 117 -9.14 16.31 1.37
C ASP A 117 -9.00 15.18 0.36
N MET A 118 -7.77 14.74 0.11
CA MET A 118 -7.52 13.58 -0.76
C MET A 118 -8.09 12.28 -0.19
N LEU A 119 -8.31 12.21 1.13
CA LEU A 119 -8.89 11.05 1.79
C LEU A 119 -10.40 11.13 1.95
N LYS A 120 -11.02 12.29 1.78
CA LYS A 120 -12.48 12.49 1.99
C LYS A 120 -13.33 11.47 1.26
N ARG A 121 -12.98 11.14 0.02
CA ARG A 121 -13.70 10.13 -0.75
C ARG A 121 -13.66 8.76 -0.07
N TYR A 122 -12.46 8.33 0.33
CA TYR A 122 -12.28 7.02 0.99
C TYR A 122 -12.95 7.00 2.36
N ILE A 123 -12.90 8.09 3.11
CA ILE A 123 -13.58 8.23 4.40
C ILE A 123 -15.08 8.08 4.22
N ARG A 124 -15.68 8.83 3.28
CA ARG A 124 -17.11 8.78 3.01
C ARG A 124 -17.55 7.37 2.62
N ASP A 125 -16.85 6.74 1.67
CA ASP A 125 -17.21 5.42 1.17
C ASP A 125 -17.06 4.35 2.26
N ALA A 126 -16.06 4.47 3.13
CA ALA A 126 -15.81 3.53 4.22
C ALA A 126 -16.75 3.72 5.44
N THR A 127 -17.35 4.90 5.60
CA THR A 127 -18.13 5.27 6.80
C THR A 127 -19.62 5.48 6.53
N VAL A 128 -20.13 5.07 5.36
CA VAL A 128 -21.55 5.24 4.98
C VAL A 128 -22.52 4.74 6.06
N PHE A 129 -22.21 3.63 6.71
CA PHE A 129 -23.02 3.05 7.77
C PHE A 129 -22.54 3.40 9.19
N ARG A 130 -21.35 4.00 9.33
CA ARG A 130 -20.79 4.36 10.63
C ARG A 130 -21.34 5.69 11.11
N GLY A 131 -21.99 5.68 12.28
CA GLY A 131 -22.62 6.89 12.82
C GLY A 131 -23.86 7.34 12.04
N ASN A 132 -24.45 6.47 11.24
CA ASN A 132 -25.63 6.77 10.46
C ASN A 132 -26.80 7.14 11.40
N PRO A 133 -27.42 8.34 11.23
CA PRO A 133 -28.52 8.78 12.07
C PRO A 133 -29.70 7.80 12.06
N THR A 134 -29.98 7.14 10.95
CA THR A 134 -31.09 6.21 10.81
C THR A 134 -31.00 5.00 11.76
N ALA A 135 -29.78 4.57 12.11
CA ALA A 135 -29.55 3.51 13.08
C ALA A 135 -30.05 3.88 14.50
N ARG A 136 -30.25 5.19 14.77
CA ARG A 136 -30.71 5.71 16.08
C ARG A 136 -32.19 6.13 16.06
N LEU A 137 -32.82 6.07 14.90
CA LEU A 137 -34.23 6.49 14.76
C LEU A 137 -35.21 5.36 15.01
N GLY A 138 -34.75 4.11 15.20
CA GLY A 138 -35.62 2.97 15.46
C GLY A 138 -36.58 2.61 14.31
N LEU A 139 -36.17 2.97 13.07
CA LEU A 139 -36.94 2.68 11.84
C LEU A 139 -36.62 1.29 11.34
#